data_80f82dd5a3db48b89dbe998c67106006
#
_entry.id   80f82dd5a3db48b89dbe998c67106006
#
_cell.length_a   1.000
_cell.length_b   1.000
_cell.length_c   1.000
_cell.angle_alpha   90.00
_cell.angle_beta   90.00
_cell.angle_gamma   90.00
#
_symmetry.space_group_name_H-M   'P 1'
#
loop_
_entity.id
_entity.type
_entity.pdbx_description
1 polymer ?
#
loop_
_entity_poly.entity_id
_entity_poly.type
_entity_poly.pdbx_seq_one_letter_code
_entity_poly.pdbx_strand_id
1 'polypeptide(L)'
;TVLTNAEAPDMAAQSLSVVYADPTYRISKLEAANRPPIFVAPDTPINEAVTLMIEKDYSQLPVMTSERDVKGVISWTSIGSRLALGKNASSVRELMDQHQEIRADVSLFSAIDIIAEYQYVLIRGRDQRIMGIVTASDLSMQFRQLAEPFLLLGEIENHVRRIISKHFNQDSDLEAVKDPS
;
A
#
# COMPACT_ATOMS: atom_id res chain seq x y z
N THR A 1 1.53 -12.81 -75.23
CA THR A 1 0.99 -11.71 -74.37
C THR A 1 0.78 -12.25 -72.97
N VAL A 2 1.73 -12.00 -72.10
CA VAL A 2 1.73 -12.45 -70.70
C VAL A 2 1.39 -11.22 -69.89
N LEU A 3 0.25 -11.23 -69.20
CA LEU A 3 -0.14 -10.22 -68.23
C LEU A 3 0.47 -10.56 -66.90
N THR A 4 1.40 -9.73 -66.47
CA THR A 4 2.03 -9.80 -65.13
C THR A 4 1.05 -9.24 -64.11
N ASN A 5 0.66 -10.09 -63.15
CA ASN A 5 -0.13 -9.71 -62.00
C ASN A 5 0.81 -8.98 -61.02
N ALA A 6 0.55 -7.71 -60.77
CA ALA A 6 1.23 -6.93 -59.75
C ALA A 6 0.58 -7.25 -58.40
N GLU A 7 1.31 -7.91 -57.52
CA GLU A 7 0.96 -8.10 -56.10
C GLU A 7 0.98 -6.74 -55.38
N ALA A 8 -0.14 -6.39 -54.77
CA ALA A 8 -0.23 -5.27 -53.85
C ALA A 8 0.53 -5.59 -52.54
N PRO A 9 1.27 -4.66 -51.95
CA PRO A 9 1.93 -4.90 -50.69
C PRO A 9 0.90 -5.07 -49.54
N ASP A 10 1.01 -6.19 -48.90
CA ASP A 10 0.31 -6.51 -47.67
C ASP A 10 0.72 -5.49 -46.58
N MET A 11 -0.12 -4.48 -46.36
CA MET A 11 -0.01 -3.60 -45.20
C MET A 11 -0.49 -4.37 -43.99
N ALA A 12 0.41 -5.18 -43.43
CA ALA A 12 0.22 -5.78 -42.13
C ALA A 12 -0.20 -4.71 -41.12
N ALA A 13 -1.45 -4.80 -40.70
CA ALA A 13 -2.00 -4.02 -39.62
C ALA A 13 -1.15 -4.16 -38.40
N GLN A 14 -0.25 -3.19 -38.14
CA GLN A 14 0.39 -3.02 -36.86
C GLN A 14 -0.72 -2.65 -35.86
N SER A 15 -1.24 -3.67 -35.17
CA SER A 15 -2.09 -3.46 -34.02
C SER A 15 -1.25 -2.73 -32.98
N LEU A 16 -1.47 -1.42 -32.89
CA LEU A 16 -1.07 -0.63 -31.72
C LEU A 16 -1.80 -1.21 -30.53
N SER A 17 -1.17 -2.15 -29.84
CA SER A 17 -1.58 -2.55 -28.51
C SER A 17 -1.43 -1.32 -27.63
N VAL A 18 -2.51 -0.58 -27.47
CA VAL A 18 -2.63 0.42 -26.42
C VAL A 18 -2.45 -0.37 -25.12
N VAL A 19 -1.26 -0.28 -24.56
CA VAL A 19 -0.99 -0.77 -23.21
C VAL A 19 -1.82 0.13 -22.30
N TYR A 20 -3.06 -0.28 -22.02
CA TYR A 20 -3.83 0.30 -20.94
C TYR A 20 -2.99 0.10 -19.68
N ALA A 21 -2.40 1.18 -19.18
CA ALA A 21 -1.79 1.16 -17.85
C ALA A 21 -2.89 0.68 -16.90
N ASP A 22 -2.66 -0.50 -16.31
CA ASP A 22 -3.57 -1.09 -15.32
C ASP A 22 -3.87 -0.02 -14.25
N PRO A 23 -5.11 0.49 -14.14
CA PRO A 23 -5.45 1.54 -13.20
C PRO A 23 -5.36 1.07 -11.75
N THR A 24 -5.13 -0.21 -11.54
CA THR A 24 -5.04 -0.81 -10.20
C THR A 24 -3.84 -0.26 -9.45
N TYR A 25 -4.10 0.43 -8.35
CA TYR A 25 -3.03 0.91 -7.48
C TYR A 25 -2.37 -0.30 -6.78
N ARG A 26 -1.13 -0.61 -7.18
CA ARG A 26 -0.37 -1.75 -6.68
C ARG A 26 0.31 -1.42 -5.36
N ILE A 27 0.45 -2.41 -4.47
CA ILE A 27 1.10 -2.22 -3.18
C ILE A 27 2.55 -1.75 -3.30
N SER A 28 3.24 -2.11 -4.38
CA SER A 28 4.60 -1.63 -4.69
C SER A 28 4.70 -0.11 -4.90
N LYS A 29 3.59 0.62 -4.99
CA LYS A 29 3.59 2.09 -5.03
C LYS A 29 3.78 2.72 -3.65
N LEU A 30 3.54 1.98 -2.58
CA LEU A 30 3.79 2.46 -1.22
C LEU A 30 5.30 2.53 -0.94
N GLU A 31 5.73 3.59 -0.27
CA GLU A 31 7.14 3.73 0.14
C GLU A 31 7.57 2.58 1.06
N ALA A 32 6.73 2.22 2.04
CA ALA A 32 6.98 1.14 2.98
C ALA A 32 7.19 -0.22 2.29
N ALA A 33 6.54 -0.46 1.14
CA ALA A 33 6.71 -1.69 0.36
C ALA A 33 8.09 -1.84 -0.28
N ASN A 34 8.86 -0.74 -0.38
CA ASN A 34 10.18 -0.68 -1.02
C ASN A 34 11.31 -0.35 -0.04
N ARG A 35 11.03 -0.34 1.24
CA ARG A 35 12.01 -0.13 2.32
C ARG A 35 12.37 -1.48 2.93
N PRO A 36 13.59 -2.01 2.69
CA PRO A 36 14.01 -3.29 3.26
C PRO A 36 13.77 -3.31 4.76
N PRO A 37 13.08 -4.33 5.30
CA PRO A 37 12.76 -4.37 6.71
C PRO A 37 14.00 -4.70 7.54
N ILE A 38 14.08 -4.12 8.73
CA ILE A 38 14.97 -4.62 9.77
C ILE A 38 14.39 -5.93 10.27
N PHE A 39 15.19 -6.96 10.43
CA PHE A 39 14.77 -8.28 10.86
C PHE A 39 15.71 -8.88 11.90
N VAL A 40 15.26 -9.92 12.58
CA VAL A 40 16.05 -10.68 13.55
C VAL A 40 16.15 -12.14 13.15
N ALA A 41 17.19 -12.83 13.61
CA ALA A 41 17.32 -14.28 13.41
C ALA A 41 16.41 -15.05 14.36
N PRO A 42 16.00 -16.29 14.03
CA PRO A 42 15.19 -17.13 14.92
C PRO A 42 15.82 -17.37 16.29
N ASP A 43 17.14 -17.45 16.37
CA ASP A 43 17.88 -17.74 17.60
C ASP A 43 18.32 -16.47 18.36
N THR A 44 17.90 -15.29 17.87
CA THR A 44 18.12 -14.02 18.60
C THR A 44 17.48 -14.09 19.99
N PRO A 45 18.19 -13.67 21.04
CA PRO A 45 17.63 -13.56 22.39
C PRO A 45 16.42 -12.61 22.40
N ILE A 46 15.39 -12.98 23.17
CA ILE A 46 14.13 -12.20 23.18
C ILE A 46 14.31 -10.76 23.65
N ASN A 47 15.18 -10.53 24.64
CA ASN A 47 15.49 -9.20 25.13
C ASN A 47 16.13 -8.30 24.07
N GLU A 48 16.97 -8.86 23.20
CA GLU A 48 17.57 -8.12 22.09
C GLU A 48 16.53 -7.70 21.06
N ALA A 49 15.62 -8.62 20.67
CA ALA A 49 14.53 -8.30 19.78
C ALA A 49 13.58 -7.24 20.38
N VAL A 50 13.25 -7.35 21.66
CA VAL A 50 12.43 -6.38 22.38
C VAL A 50 13.10 -5.01 22.45
N THR A 51 14.40 -4.97 22.73
CA THR A 51 15.17 -3.71 22.73
C THR A 51 15.10 -3.03 21.37
N LEU A 52 15.32 -3.80 20.30
CA LEU A 52 15.23 -3.27 18.92
C LEU A 52 13.83 -2.75 18.58
N MET A 53 12.78 -3.44 19.01
CA MET A 53 11.40 -2.99 18.82
C MET A 53 11.13 -1.67 19.54
N ILE A 54 11.62 -1.50 20.77
CA ILE A 54 11.47 -0.27 21.55
C ILE A 54 12.28 0.88 20.91
N GLU A 55 13.55 0.66 20.58
CA GLU A 55 14.42 1.69 20.02
C GLU A 55 13.95 2.23 18.68
N LYS A 56 13.32 1.40 17.87
CA LYS A 56 12.83 1.74 16.53
C LYS A 56 11.34 2.07 16.48
N ASP A 57 10.65 1.98 17.61
CA ASP A 57 9.18 2.12 17.69
C ASP A 57 8.45 1.15 16.73
N TYR A 58 8.91 -0.10 16.71
CA TYR A 58 8.31 -1.14 15.87
C TYR A 58 7.33 -2.00 16.66
N SER A 59 6.14 -2.25 16.09
CA SER A 59 5.15 -3.17 16.64
C SER A 59 5.45 -4.64 16.36
N GLN A 60 6.25 -4.91 15.32
CA GLN A 60 6.67 -6.25 14.91
C GLN A 60 8.00 -6.21 14.14
N LEU A 61 8.69 -7.36 14.14
CA LEU A 61 9.90 -7.60 13.36
C LEU A 61 9.77 -8.90 12.57
N PRO A 62 10.12 -8.92 11.28
CA PRO A 62 10.32 -10.16 10.55
C PRO A 62 11.42 -11.00 11.17
N VAL A 63 11.20 -12.31 11.23
CA VAL A 63 12.18 -13.30 11.67
C VAL A 63 12.71 -14.02 10.44
N MET A 64 13.96 -13.77 10.10
CA MET A 64 14.54 -14.21 8.83
C MET A 64 15.94 -14.79 9.03
N THR A 65 16.32 -15.74 8.17
CA THR A 65 17.70 -16.24 8.09
C THR A 65 18.46 -15.65 6.91
N SER A 66 17.74 -15.10 5.94
CA SER A 66 18.26 -14.31 4.83
C SER A 66 17.13 -13.43 4.27
N GLU A 67 17.46 -12.51 3.36
CA GLU A 67 16.48 -11.65 2.70
C GLU A 67 15.37 -12.40 1.93
N ARG A 68 15.59 -13.71 1.66
CA ARG A 68 14.64 -14.57 0.94
C ARG A 68 13.94 -15.59 1.82
N ASP A 69 14.46 -15.81 3.03
CA ASP A 69 14.03 -16.91 3.89
C ASP A 69 13.42 -16.39 5.19
N VAL A 70 12.11 -16.20 5.15
CA VAL A 70 11.28 -15.76 6.29
C VAL A 70 10.85 -16.97 7.09
N LYS A 71 11.07 -16.93 8.40
CA LYS A 71 10.68 -18.00 9.34
C LYS A 71 9.39 -17.65 10.09
N GLY A 72 9.10 -16.37 10.25
CA GLY A 72 7.92 -15.89 10.94
C GLY A 72 7.99 -14.39 11.20
N VAL A 73 7.18 -13.92 12.14
CA VAL A 73 7.19 -12.54 12.63
C VAL A 73 7.05 -12.57 14.15
N ILE A 74 7.84 -11.77 14.85
CA ILE A 74 7.67 -11.50 16.28
C ILE A 74 6.99 -10.14 16.45
N SER A 75 6.01 -10.06 17.35
CA SER A 75 5.23 -8.86 17.63
C SER A 75 4.95 -8.72 19.12
N TRP A 76 4.55 -7.52 19.54
CA TRP A 76 4.08 -7.31 20.92
C TRP A 76 2.92 -8.25 21.28
N THR A 77 2.02 -8.51 20.35
CA THR A 77 0.90 -9.44 20.53
C THR A 77 1.39 -10.87 20.71
N SER A 78 2.34 -11.33 19.89
CA SER A 78 2.87 -12.69 19.97
C SER A 78 3.67 -12.92 21.25
N ILE A 79 4.43 -11.92 21.68
CA ILE A 79 5.16 -11.96 22.96
C ILE A 79 4.18 -11.96 24.14
N GLY A 80 3.27 -10.98 24.18
CA GLY A 80 2.35 -10.80 25.30
C GLY A 80 1.42 -11.98 25.51
N SER A 81 0.84 -12.53 24.44
CA SER A 81 -0.06 -13.69 24.52
C SER A 81 0.63 -14.94 25.07
N ARG A 82 1.87 -15.22 24.63
CA ARG A 82 2.59 -16.42 25.11
C ARG A 82 3.11 -16.27 26.54
N LEU A 83 3.58 -15.07 26.90
CA LEU A 83 3.97 -14.80 28.28
C LEU A 83 2.78 -14.87 29.25
N ALA A 84 1.61 -14.36 28.85
CA ALA A 84 0.38 -14.46 29.62
C ALA A 84 -0.08 -15.91 29.85
N LEU A 85 0.26 -16.82 28.93
CA LEU A 85 0.03 -18.27 29.05
C LEU A 85 1.15 -18.98 29.86
N GLY A 86 2.05 -18.24 30.47
CA GLY A 86 3.14 -18.80 31.31
C GLY A 86 4.29 -19.41 30.51
N LYS A 87 4.40 -19.12 29.22
CA LYS A 87 5.49 -19.64 28.41
C LYS A 87 6.77 -18.83 28.69
N ASN A 88 7.77 -19.49 29.23
CA ASN A 88 9.12 -18.94 29.32
C ASN A 88 9.83 -19.16 27.98
N ALA A 89 10.37 -18.11 27.40
CA ALA A 89 11.09 -18.15 26.16
C ALA A 89 12.43 -17.45 26.27
N SER A 90 13.46 -18.02 25.69
CA SER A 90 14.80 -17.46 25.63
C SER A 90 15.11 -16.84 24.26
N SER A 91 14.48 -17.35 23.22
CA SER A 91 14.72 -16.94 21.83
C SER A 91 13.45 -16.51 21.09
N VAL A 92 13.64 -15.74 20.03
CA VAL A 92 12.57 -15.26 19.14
C VAL A 92 11.76 -16.42 18.55
N ARG A 93 12.42 -17.53 18.18
CA ARG A 93 11.80 -18.74 17.63
C ARG A 93 10.63 -19.25 18.46
N GLU A 94 10.70 -19.11 19.75
CA GLU A 94 9.71 -19.67 20.68
C GLU A 94 8.45 -18.80 20.78
N LEU A 95 8.56 -17.51 20.39
CA LEU A 95 7.49 -16.53 20.48
C LEU A 95 6.99 -15.98 19.14
N MET A 96 7.65 -16.32 18.02
CA MET A 96 7.23 -15.85 16.70
C MET A 96 5.94 -16.56 16.24
N ASP A 97 5.17 -15.87 15.43
CA ASP A 97 4.01 -16.38 14.69
C ASP A 97 4.36 -16.64 13.22
N GLN A 98 3.46 -17.32 12.50
CA GLN A 98 3.54 -17.44 11.06
C GLN A 98 3.41 -16.04 10.42
N HIS A 99 4.18 -15.80 9.36
CA HIS A 99 4.14 -14.53 8.65
C HIS A 99 3.08 -14.54 7.54
N GLN A 100 2.65 -13.33 7.18
CA GLN A 100 1.84 -13.08 6.00
C GLN A 100 2.69 -12.36 4.95
N GLU A 101 2.65 -12.82 3.71
CA GLU A 101 3.38 -12.19 2.61
C GLU A 101 2.56 -12.15 1.33
N ILE A 102 2.78 -11.13 0.54
CA ILE A 102 2.21 -10.99 -0.80
C ILE A 102 3.27 -10.52 -1.79
N ARG A 103 2.98 -10.70 -3.07
CA ARG A 103 3.84 -10.21 -4.14
C ARG A 103 3.69 -8.70 -4.32
N ALA A 104 4.76 -8.04 -4.73
CA ALA A 104 4.80 -6.60 -4.95
C ALA A 104 3.84 -6.09 -6.06
N ASP A 105 3.39 -6.98 -6.95
CA ASP A 105 2.48 -6.66 -8.05
C ASP A 105 0.98 -6.81 -7.70
N VAL A 106 0.66 -7.21 -6.47
CA VAL A 106 -0.72 -7.35 -5.99
C VAL A 106 -1.38 -5.97 -5.82
N SER A 107 -2.70 -5.93 -6.02
CA SER A 107 -3.52 -4.74 -5.77
C SER A 107 -3.42 -4.30 -4.31
N LEU A 108 -3.35 -2.98 -4.08
CA LEU A 108 -3.43 -2.41 -2.74
C LEU A 108 -4.71 -2.84 -2.00
N PHE A 109 -5.84 -2.90 -2.71
CA PHE A 109 -7.12 -3.30 -2.09
C PHE A 109 -7.08 -4.73 -1.56
N SER A 110 -6.45 -5.66 -2.29
CA SER A 110 -6.28 -7.05 -1.81
C SER A 110 -5.35 -7.15 -0.61
N ALA A 111 -4.43 -6.22 -0.45
CA ALA A 111 -3.53 -6.17 0.70
C ALA A 111 -4.22 -5.60 1.96
N ILE A 112 -5.22 -4.72 1.80
CA ILE A 112 -5.94 -4.11 2.92
C ILE A 112 -6.58 -5.16 3.81
N ASP A 113 -7.23 -6.17 3.23
CA ASP A 113 -7.90 -7.22 3.99
C ASP A 113 -6.92 -7.99 4.88
N ILE A 114 -5.75 -8.35 4.33
CA ILE A 114 -4.68 -9.03 5.05
C ILE A 114 -4.13 -8.14 6.17
N ILE A 115 -3.88 -6.85 5.86
CA ILE A 115 -3.33 -5.91 6.84
C ILE A 115 -4.35 -5.61 7.95
N ALA A 116 -5.64 -5.57 7.65
CA ALA A 116 -6.69 -5.39 8.64
C ALA A 116 -6.76 -6.57 9.63
N GLU A 117 -6.54 -7.80 9.16
CA GLU A 117 -6.56 -9.00 9.97
C GLU A 117 -5.25 -9.19 10.77
N TYR A 118 -4.10 -9.06 10.09
CA TYR A 118 -2.79 -9.40 10.67
C TYR A 118 -1.95 -8.19 11.10
N GLN A 119 -2.45 -6.95 10.88
CA GLN A 119 -1.81 -5.67 11.18
C GLN A 119 -0.59 -5.34 10.30
N TYR A 120 -0.12 -6.26 9.48
CA TYR A 120 1.00 -6.09 8.56
C TYR A 120 0.94 -7.10 7.42
N VAL A 121 1.76 -6.85 6.40
CA VAL A 121 2.09 -7.83 5.35
C VAL A 121 3.52 -7.61 4.86
N LEU A 122 4.26 -8.70 4.64
CA LEU A 122 5.57 -8.66 4.00
C LEU A 122 5.42 -8.60 2.48
N ILE A 123 6.26 -7.80 1.83
CA ILE A 123 6.21 -7.63 0.39
C ILE A 123 7.37 -8.37 -0.25
N ARG A 124 7.02 -9.41 -1.05
CA ARG A 124 7.99 -10.21 -1.77
C ARG A 124 8.19 -9.71 -3.19
N GLY A 125 9.43 -9.43 -3.54
CA GLY A 125 9.87 -9.03 -4.88
C GLY A 125 9.89 -10.19 -5.88
N ARG A 126 10.09 -9.84 -7.14
CA ARG A 126 10.26 -10.85 -8.22
C ARG A 126 11.51 -11.71 -8.05
N ASP A 127 12.55 -11.17 -7.45
CA ASP A 127 13.81 -11.84 -7.11
C ASP A 127 13.72 -12.69 -5.83
N GLN A 128 12.50 -12.86 -5.29
CA GLN A 128 12.19 -13.60 -4.06
C GLN A 128 12.72 -12.98 -2.78
N ARG A 129 13.22 -11.75 -2.80
CA ARG A 129 13.60 -11.02 -1.58
C ARG A 129 12.38 -10.35 -0.95
N ILE A 130 12.44 -10.18 0.35
CA ILE A 130 11.50 -9.30 1.05
C ILE A 130 11.95 -7.86 0.83
N MET A 131 11.12 -7.11 0.12
CA MET A 131 11.37 -5.72 -0.26
C MET A 131 10.97 -4.74 0.83
N GLY A 132 9.94 -5.07 1.59
CA GLY A 132 9.38 -4.19 2.61
C GLY A 132 8.39 -4.90 3.52
N ILE A 133 7.93 -4.16 4.51
CA ILE A 133 6.79 -4.50 5.37
C ILE A 133 5.82 -3.32 5.33
N VAL A 134 4.55 -3.62 5.07
CA VAL A 134 3.48 -2.62 5.06
C VAL A 134 2.55 -2.90 6.22
N THR A 135 2.25 -1.87 6.98
CA THR A 135 1.42 -1.92 8.18
C THR A 135 0.12 -1.12 8.01
N ALA A 136 -0.80 -1.26 8.96
CA ALA A 136 -2.01 -0.43 9.01
C ALA A 136 -1.68 1.08 9.14
N SER A 137 -0.58 1.43 9.82
CA SER A 137 -0.10 2.82 9.92
C SER A 137 0.32 3.39 8.56
N ASP A 138 1.05 2.61 7.75
CA ASP A 138 1.47 3.00 6.41
C ASP A 138 0.26 3.24 5.49
N LEU A 139 -0.75 2.38 5.56
CA LEU A 139 -2.01 2.57 4.84
C LEU A 139 -2.74 3.84 5.27
N SER A 140 -2.80 4.10 6.57
CA SER A 140 -3.45 5.30 7.13
C SER A 140 -2.75 6.58 6.66
N MET A 141 -1.41 6.60 6.66
CA MET A 141 -0.62 7.73 6.15
C MET A 141 -0.85 7.94 4.66
N GLN A 142 -0.83 6.87 3.87
CA GLN A 142 -1.09 6.94 2.43
C GLN A 142 -2.51 7.42 2.12
N PHE A 143 -3.50 6.91 2.84
CA PHE A 143 -4.88 7.35 2.68
C PHE A 143 -5.04 8.84 2.99
N ARG A 144 -4.41 9.34 4.07
CA ARG A 144 -4.41 10.77 4.39
C ARG A 144 -3.84 11.61 3.25
N GLN A 145 -2.69 11.22 2.69
CA GLN A 145 -2.06 11.93 1.58
C GLN A 145 -2.94 11.96 0.32
N LEU A 146 -3.67 10.88 0.05
CA LEU A 146 -4.59 10.81 -1.08
C LEU A 146 -5.89 11.58 -0.84
N ALA A 147 -6.41 11.57 0.38
CA ALA A 147 -7.69 12.21 0.72
C ALA A 147 -7.58 13.73 0.92
N GLU A 148 -6.44 14.22 1.40
CA GLU A 148 -6.23 15.64 1.76
C GLU A 148 -6.58 16.61 0.61
N PRO A 149 -6.15 16.42 -0.66
CA PRO A 149 -6.52 17.30 -1.75
C PRO A 149 -8.02 17.36 -2.01
N PHE A 150 -8.74 16.23 -1.85
CA PHE A 150 -10.20 16.19 -2.04
C PHE A 150 -10.94 16.92 -0.92
N LEU A 151 -10.47 16.79 0.32
CA LEU A 151 -11.04 17.52 1.45
C LEU A 151 -10.85 19.04 1.28
N LEU A 152 -9.67 19.47 0.84
CA LEU A 152 -9.39 20.89 0.54
C LEU A 152 -10.28 21.42 -0.59
N LEU A 153 -10.49 20.65 -1.65
CA LEU A 153 -11.43 21.00 -2.73
C LEU A 153 -12.85 21.21 -2.19
N GLY A 154 -13.32 20.32 -1.33
CA GLY A 154 -14.63 20.46 -0.68
C GLY A 154 -14.73 21.70 0.19
N GLU A 155 -13.69 22.07 0.91
CA GLU A 155 -13.64 23.31 1.69
C GLU A 155 -13.68 24.54 0.80
N ILE A 156 -12.92 24.55 -0.30
CA ILE A 156 -12.94 25.64 -1.29
C ILE A 156 -14.33 25.78 -1.91
N GLU A 157 -14.95 24.68 -2.33
CA GLU A 157 -16.30 24.68 -2.88
C GLU A 157 -17.31 25.28 -1.89
N ASN A 158 -17.28 24.86 -0.63
CA ASN A 158 -18.13 25.40 0.42
C ASN A 158 -17.90 26.89 0.67
N HIS A 159 -16.66 27.36 0.60
CA HIS A 159 -16.33 28.77 0.72
C HIS A 159 -16.89 29.59 -0.44
N VAL A 160 -16.71 29.12 -1.68
CA VAL A 160 -17.25 29.76 -2.91
C VAL A 160 -18.78 29.83 -2.83
N ARG A 161 -19.45 28.72 -2.48
CA ARG A 161 -20.90 28.70 -2.30
C ARG A 161 -21.37 29.74 -1.27
N ARG A 162 -20.64 29.85 -0.15
CA ARG A 162 -20.97 30.83 0.90
C ARG A 162 -20.80 32.28 0.42
N ILE A 163 -19.77 32.56 -0.39
CA ILE A 163 -19.55 33.90 -0.99
C ILE A 163 -20.68 34.23 -1.97
N ILE A 164 -21.02 33.28 -2.85
CA ILE A 164 -22.11 33.44 -3.82
C ILE A 164 -23.42 33.71 -3.09
N SER A 165 -23.78 32.88 -2.11
CA SER A 165 -25.01 33.05 -1.31
C SER A 165 -25.10 34.39 -0.56
N LYS A 166 -23.96 35.00 -0.19
CA LYS A 166 -23.94 36.32 0.44
C LYS A 166 -24.20 37.46 -0.53
N HIS A 167 -23.78 37.31 -1.79
CA HIS A 167 -23.87 38.36 -2.80
C HIS A 167 -25.13 38.25 -3.65
N PHE A 168 -25.68 37.04 -3.82
CA PHE A 168 -26.85 36.74 -4.62
C PHE A 168 -27.96 36.15 -3.74
N ASN A 169 -28.48 36.99 -2.85
CA ASN A 169 -29.45 36.54 -1.84
C ASN A 169 -30.90 36.66 -2.29
N GLN A 170 -31.16 37.11 -3.52
CA GLN A 170 -32.51 37.23 -4.09
C GLN A 170 -32.60 36.50 -5.42
N ASP A 171 -33.74 35.87 -5.68
CA ASP A 171 -33.99 35.15 -6.95
C ASP A 171 -33.86 36.07 -8.18
N SER A 172 -34.09 37.37 -8.03
CA SER A 172 -33.85 38.42 -9.05
C SER A 172 -32.40 38.50 -9.51
N ASP A 173 -31.43 38.25 -8.61
CA ASP A 173 -30.00 38.34 -8.92
C ASP A 173 -29.55 37.13 -9.75
N LEU A 174 -30.20 35.99 -9.59
CA LEU A 174 -29.97 34.77 -10.35
C LEU A 174 -30.57 34.83 -11.76
N GLU A 175 -31.71 35.51 -11.93
CA GLU A 175 -32.32 35.73 -13.22
C GLU A 175 -31.51 36.69 -14.10
N ALA A 176 -30.89 37.73 -13.54
CA ALA A 176 -30.01 38.65 -14.24
C ALA A 176 -28.76 38.00 -14.84
N VAL A 177 -28.30 36.88 -14.25
CA VAL A 177 -27.15 36.11 -14.78
C VAL A 177 -27.56 35.14 -15.88
N LYS A 178 -28.84 34.70 -15.92
CA LYS A 178 -29.34 33.76 -16.92
C LYS A 178 -29.68 34.41 -18.27
N ASP A 179 -29.95 35.71 -18.27
CA ASP A 179 -30.32 36.45 -19.50
C ASP A 179 -29.54 37.77 -19.58
N PRO A 180 -28.26 37.73 -20.03
CA PRO A 180 -27.50 38.95 -20.30
C PRO A 180 -28.00 39.54 -21.64
N SER A 181 -28.97 40.44 -21.58
CA SER A 181 -29.41 41.25 -22.73
C SER A 181 -28.33 42.23 -23.16
#